data_d950dbd267d6e2896ad43d93deb06056
#
_entry.id   d950dbd267d6e2896ad43d93deb06056
#
_cell.length_a   1.000
_cell.length_b   1.000
_cell.length_c   1.000
_cell.angle_alpha   90.00
_cell.angle_beta   90.00
_cell.angle_gamma   90.00
#
_symmetry.space_group_name_H-M   'P 1'
#
loop_
_entity.id
_entity.type
_entity.pdbx_description
1 polymer ?
#
loop_
_entity_poly.entity_id
_entity_poly.type
_entity_poly.pdbx_seq_one_letter_code
_entity_poly.pdbx_strand_id
1 'polypeptide(L)'
;MNRLPGTISAVQAHGSIALVEVAVGAQRFTATLLGAGDEVQSWTPGRAATLLFKETEVSLAKNLSGLISMRNRIPCTVTAIERGTLLARVALDFDGHALESVITTRSSHALALEVGDAVEGLVKANEMTLAPEGLA
;
A
#
# COMPACT_ATOMS: atom_id res chain seq x y z
N MET A 1 4.32 -8.57 -6.09
CA MET A 1 3.03 -8.12 -5.56
C MET A 1 3.11 -8.00 -4.05
N ASN A 2 2.89 -6.81 -3.53
CA ASN A 2 2.81 -6.60 -2.10
C ASN A 2 1.47 -7.09 -1.55
N ARG A 3 1.49 -7.67 -0.35
CA ARG A 3 0.32 -8.21 0.33
C ARG A 3 0.30 -7.73 1.76
N LEU A 4 -0.82 -7.11 2.17
CA LEU A 4 -1.04 -6.69 3.55
C LEU A 4 -2.34 -7.30 4.05
N PRO A 5 -2.26 -8.34 4.90
CA PRO A 5 -3.46 -8.89 5.52
C PRO A 5 -4.00 -7.93 6.57
N GLY A 6 -5.30 -7.80 6.63
CA GLY A 6 -5.97 -6.93 7.57
C GLY A 6 -7.44 -7.30 7.74
N THR A 7 -8.18 -6.37 8.33
CA THR A 7 -9.60 -6.55 8.61
C THR A 7 -10.37 -5.35 8.07
N ILE A 8 -11.45 -5.62 7.33
CA ILE A 8 -12.30 -4.56 6.80
C ILE A 8 -12.92 -3.79 7.96
N SER A 9 -12.76 -2.47 7.94
CA SER A 9 -13.30 -1.57 8.96
C SER A 9 -14.49 -0.75 8.48
N ALA A 10 -14.57 -0.46 7.18
CA ALA A 10 -15.67 0.32 6.60
C ALA A 10 -15.77 0.05 5.11
N VAL A 11 -16.99 0.19 4.58
CA VAL A 11 -17.26 0.09 3.14
C VAL A 11 -18.21 1.20 2.76
N GLN A 12 -17.85 1.96 1.71
CA GLN A 12 -18.73 2.94 1.09
C GLN A 12 -18.91 2.54 -0.37
N ALA A 13 -20.13 2.41 -0.81
CA ALA A 13 -20.43 2.07 -2.19
C ALA A 13 -21.40 3.10 -2.80
N HIS A 14 -21.13 3.47 -4.04
CA HIS A 14 -21.99 4.33 -4.82
C HIS A 14 -21.86 3.99 -6.29
N GLY A 15 -22.94 3.57 -6.91
CA GLY A 15 -22.92 3.10 -8.29
C GLY A 15 -22.04 1.86 -8.42
N SER A 16 -21.10 1.90 -9.34
CA SER A 16 -20.16 0.80 -9.60
C SER A 16 -18.84 0.91 -8.83
N ILE A 17 -18.73 1.91 -7.93
CA ILE A 17 -17.49 2.16 -7.18
C ILE A 17 -17.71 1.85 -5.71
N ALA A 18 -16.76 1.17 -5.10
CA ALA A 18 -16.72 0.98 -3.66
C ALA A 18 -15.35 1.36 -3.12
N LEU A 19 -15.36 2.04 -1.98
CA LEU A 19 -14.16 2.32 -1.20
C LEU A 19 -14.21 1.40 0.01
N VAL A 20 -13.18 0.58 0.17
CA VAL A 20 -13.08 -0.36 1.28
C VAL A 20 -11.92 0.03 2.16
N GLU A 21 -12.20 0.34 3.42
CA GLU A 21 -11.18 0.64 4.42
C GLU A 21 -10.77 -0.64 5.13
N VAL A 22 -9.47 -0.87 5.18
CA VAL A 22 -8.89 -2.06 5.81
C VAL A 22 -7.96 -1.61 6.93
N ALA A 23 -8.19 -2.14 8.13
CA ALA A 23 -7.32 -1.91 9.26
C ALA A 23 -6.19 -2.94 9.27
N VAL A 24 -4.95 -2.46 9.37
CA VAL A 24 -3.75 -3.28 9.51
C VAL A 24 -3.01 -2.74 10.73
N GLY A 25 -3.14 -3.43 11.86
CA GLY A 25 -2.65 -2.91 13.14
C GLY A 25 -3.33 -1.58 13.48
N ALA A 26 -2.53 -0.56 13.79
CA ALA A 26 -3.03 0.78 14.12
C ALA A 26 -3.27 1.65 12.87
N GLN A 27 -2.93 1.17 11.69
CA GLN A 27 -3.08 1.91 10.44
C GLN A 27 -4.34 1.49 9.70
N ARG A 28 -4.84 2.39 8.86
CA ARG A 28 -6.00 2.14 8.00
C ARG A 28 -5.66 2.54 6.58
N PHE A 29 -6.00 1.67 5.66
CA PHE A 29 -5.74 1.89 4.24
C PHE A 29 -7.04 1.75 3.46
N THR A 30 -7.09 2.38 2.30
CA THR A 30 -8.30 2.38 1.46
C THR A 30 -7.98 1.77 0.10
N ALA A 31 -8.79 0.80 -0.31
CA ALA A 31 -8.77 0.24 -1.65
C ALA A 31 -10.01 0.67 -2.40
N THR A 32 -9.89 0.84 -3.72
CA THR A 32 -11.01 1.16 -4.60
C THR A 32 -11.36 -0.07 -5.40
N LEU A 33 -12.64 -0.45 -5.40
CA LEU A 33 -13.17 -1.54 -6.20
C LEU A 33 -14.09 -0.97 -7.28
N LEU A 34 -13.89 -1.39 -8.52
CA LEU A 34 -14.69 -0.95 -9.67
C LEU A 34 -15.50 -2.12 -10.23
N GLY A 35 -16.75 -1.84 -10.63
CA GLY A 35 -17.62 -2.82 -11.24
C GLY A 35 -18.01 -3.98 -10.32
N ALA A 36 -17.92 -3.76 -9.03
CA ALA A 36 -17.99 -4.81 -8.03
C ALA A 36 -19.41 -5.13 -7.54
N GLY A 37 -20.44 -4.91 -8.32
CA GLY A 37 -21.84 -5.16 -8.02
C GLY A 37 -22.12 -6.02 -6.79
N ASP A 38 -22.30 -7.32 -7.01
CA ASP A 38 -22.64 -8.25 -5.92
C ASP A 38 -21.47 -8.55 -5.00
N GLU A 39 -20.23 -8.42 -5.48
CA GLU A 39 -19.05 -8.70 -4.67
C GLU A 39 -18.90 -7.72 -3.51
N VAL A 40 -19.31 -6.46 -3.70
CA VAL A 40 -19.21 -5.43 -2.65
C VAL A 40 -20.01 -5.85 -1.41
N GLN A 41 -21.12 -6.53 -1.60
CA GLN A 41 -21.97 -6.98 -0.49
C GLN A 41 -21.28 -8.04 0.37
N SER A 42 -20.31 -8.74 -0.17
CA SER A 42 -19.53 -9.74 0.57
C SER A 42 -18.42 -9.10 1.42
N TRP A 43 -18.03 -7.87 1.10
CA TRP A 43 -17.00 -7.14 1.83
C TRP A 43 -17.64 -6.39 3.01
N THR A 44 -17.72 -7.05 4.14
CA THR A 44 -18.39 -6.49 5.33
C THR A 44 -17.39 -6.16 6.42
N PRO A 45 -17.65 -5.14 7.26
CA PRO A 45 -16.80 -4.85 8.40
C PRO A 45 -16.61 -6.10 9.30
N GLY A 46 -15.39 -6.30 9.75
CA GLY A 46 -15.00 -7.47 10.54
C GLY A 46 -14.46 -8.63 9.72
N ARG A 47 -14.65 -8.63 8.39
CA ARG A 47 -14.14 -9.68 7.53
C ARG A 47 -12.64 -9.51 7.29
N ALA A 48 -11.90 -10.61 7.34
CA ALA A 48 -10.48 -10.61 6.99
C ALA A 48 -10.32 -10.45 5.47
N ALA A 49 -9.37 -9.63 5.07
CA ALA A 49 -9.06 -9.37 3.66
C ALA A 49 -7.59 -9.01 3.51
N THR A 50 -7.04 -9.22 2.33
CA THR A 50 -5.66 -8.88 2.03
C THR A 50 -5.63 -7.76 0.99
N LEU A 51 -4.91 -6.69 1.30
CA LEU A 51 -4.63 -5.62 0.35
C LEU A 51 -3.52 -6.07 -0.60
N LEU A 52 -3.71 -5.84 -1.88
CA LEU A 52 -2.76 -6.18 -2.93
C LEU A 52 -2.38 -4.92 -3.69
N PHE A 53 -1.09 -4.71 -3.87
CA PHE A 53 -0.58 -3.59 -4.67
C PHE A 53 0.81 -3.92 -5.22
N LYS A 54 1.08 -3.45 -6.44
CA LYS A 54 2.33 -3.76 -7.12
C LYS A 54 3.49 -2.94 -6.56
N GLU A 55 4.68 -3.52 -6.61
CA GLU A 55 5.91 -2.85 -6.18
C GLU A 55 6.15 -1.57 -6.97
N THR A 56 5.78 -1.57 -8.25
CA THR A 56 5.93 -0.41 -9.13
C THR A 56 4.93 0.71 -8.85
N GLU A 57 3.91 0.43 -8.05
CA GLU A 57 2.89 1.42 -7.67
C GLU A 57 3.16 2.06 -6.31
N VAL A 58 4.24 1.66 -5.64
CA VAL A 58 4.64 2.24 -4.35
C VAL A 58 5.63 3.35 -4.60
N SER A 59 5.23 4.58 -4.33
CA SER A 59 6.14 5.72 -4.27
C SER A 59 6.70 5.86 -2.88
N LEU A 60 7.89 6.42 -2.75
CA LEU A 60 8.51 6.64 -1.45
C LEU A 60 8.63 8.13 -1.16
N ALA A 61 8.35 8.49 0.09
CA ALA A 61 8.53 9.85 0.58
C ALA A 61 9.40 9.81 1.84
N LYS A 62 10.32 10.77 1.92
CA LYS A 62 11.20 10.91 3.07
C LYS A 62 10.99 12.33 3.62
N ASN A 63 10.60 12.42 4.89
CA ASN A 63 10.29 13.70 5.54
C ASN A 63 9.19 14.50 4.83
N LEU A 64 8.15 13.79 4.37
CA LEU A 64 7.02 14.43 3.70
C LEU A 64 6.23 15.27 4.70
N SER A 65 5.99 16.54 4.35
CA SER A 65 5.19 17.46 5.15
C SER A 65 4.09 18.11 4.30
N GLY A 66 3.12 18.71 4.97
CA GLY A 66 1.99 19.37 4.29
C GLY A 66 0.87 18.40 3.95
N LEU A 67 -0.02 18.83 3.08
CA LEU A 67 -1.22 18.08 2.69
C LEU A 67 -0.99 17.35 1.38
N ILE A 68 -1.47 16.12 1.31
CA ILE A 68 -1.37 15.30 0.11
C ILE A 68 -2.68 14.51 -0.05
N SER A 69 -3.11 14.30 -1.28
CA SER A 69 -4.37 13.59 -1.56
C SER A 69 -4.27 12.07 -1.45
N MET A 70 -3.08 11.50 -1.38
CA MET A 70 -2.93 10.06 -1.23
C MET A 70 -3.43 9.60 0.12
N ARG A 71 -4.36 8.64 0.11
CA ARG A 71 -4.97 8.10 1.31
C ARG A 71 -4.06 7.10 2.01
N ASN A 72 -3.25 6.37 1.23
CA ASN A 72 -2.44 5.29 1.77
C ASN A 72 -1.01 5.76 1.96
N ARG A 73 -0.68 6.06 3.20
CA ARG A 73 0.65 6.44 3.65
C ARG A 73 1.12 5.37 4.63
N ILE A 74 2.05 4.56 4.18
CA ILE A 74 2.50 3.38 4.93
C ILE A 74 3.83 3.72 5.61
N PRO A 75 3.86 3.86 6.95
CA PRO A 75 5.11 4.16 7.65
C PRO A 75 6.03 2.93 7.63
N CYS A 76 7.16 3.06 6.98
CA CYS A 76 8.08 1.96 6.75
C CYS A 76 9.50 2.30 7.18
N THR A 77 10.28 1.24 7.38
CA THR A 77 11.73 1.35 7.55
C THR A 77 12.39 0.64 6.37
N VAL A 78 13.38 1.29 5.77
CA VAL A 78 14.15 0.70 4.66
C VAL A 78 15.05 -0.40 5.21
N THR A 79 14.91 -1.61 4.70
CA THR A 79 15.69 -2.78 5.17
C THR A 79 16.77 -3.19 4.18
N ALA A 80 16.58 -2.93 2.88
CA ALA A 80 17.59 -3.22 1.85
C ALA A 80 17.33 -2.33 0.63
N ILE A 81 18.40 -2.04 -0.09
CA ILE A 81 18.33 -1.28 -1.35
C ILE A 81 19.19 -2.01 -2.37
N GLU A 82 18.59 -2.37 -3.48
CA GLU A 82 19.29 -2.97 -4.61
C GLU A 82 19.16 -2.03 -5.81
N ARG A 83 20.26 -1.33 -6.13
CA ARG A 83 20.27 -0.35 -7.22
C ARG A 83 20.79 -0.98 -8.50
N GLY A 84 19.93 -1.02 -9.51
CA GLY A 84 20.34 -1.32 -10.87
C GLY A 84 20.76 -0.02 -11.61
N THR A 85 21.00 -0.11 -12.90
CA THR A 85 21.38 1.06 -13.70
C THR A 85 20.24 2.07 -13.78
N LEU A 86 19.01 1.63 -13.99
CA LEU A 86 17.85 2.52 -14.16
C LEU A 86 16.84 2.41 -13.01
N LEU A 87 16.67 1.23 -12.44
CA LEU A 87 15.67 0.98 -11.41
C LEU A 87 16.34 0.46 -10.14
N ALA A 88 15.74 0.80 -9.02
CA ALA A 88 16.14 0.35 -7.71
C ALA A 88 14.98 -0.37 -7.04
N ARG A 89 15.26 -1.51 -6.41
CA ARG A 89 14.32 -2.25 -5.58
C ARG A 89 14.62 -1.92 -4.12
N VAL A 90 13.62 -1.44 -3.42
CA VAL A 90 13.75 -1.04 -2.01
C VAL A 90 12.89 -1.98 -1.19
N ALA A 91 13.54 -2.72 -0.30
CA ALA A 91 12.83 -3.57 0.66
C ALA A 91 12.45 -2.73 1.88
N LEU A 92 11.22 -2.91 2.34
CA LEU A 92 10.62 -2.11 3.40
C LEU A 92 10.05 -3.03 4.47
N ASP A 93 10.08 -2.56 5.70
CA ASP A 93 9.35 -3.19 6.80
C ASP A 93 8.26 -2.24 7.29
N PHE A 94 7.03 -2.74 7.30
CA PHE A 94 5.90 -2.06 7.92
C PHE A 94 5.34 -2.97 9.00
N ASP A 95 5.62 -2.63 10.24
CA ASP A 95 5.08 -3.33 11.41
C ASP A 95 5.24 -4.86 11.33
N GLY A 96 6.40 -5.31 10.87
CA GLY A 96 6.71 -6.72 10.66
C GLY A 96 6.31 -7.28 9.30
N HIS A 97 5.61 -6.52 8.48
CA HIS A 97 5.25 -6.94 7.12
C HIS A 97 6.34 -6.53 6.14
N ALA A 98 6.82 -7.48 5.34
CA ALA A 98 7.80 -7.21 4.30
C ALA A 98 7.10 -6.67 3.06
N LEU A 99 7.49 -5.48 2.63
CA LEU A 99 6.97 -4.82 1.43
C LEU A 99 8.13 -4.47 0.51
N GLU A 100 7.82 -4.15 -0.72
CA GLU A 100 8.81 -3.70 -1.69
C GLU A 100 8.29 -2.50 -2.49
N SER A 101 9.22 -1.63 -2.89
CA SER A 101 8.97 -0.54 -3.82
C SER A 101 10.01 -0.61 -4.92
N VAL A 102 9.59 -0.40 -6.16
CA VAL A 102 10.50 -0.23 -7.29
C VAL A 102 10.40 1.21 -7.77
N ILE A 103 11.49 1.94 -7.64
CA ILE A 103 11.60 3.34 -8.06
C ILE A 103 12.78 3.47 -9.01
N THR A 104 12.96 4.64 -9.63
CA THR A 104 14.14 4.86 -10.41
C THR A 104 15.36 4.94 -9.50
N THR A 105 16.51 4.48 -10.01
CA THR A 105 17.77 4.61 -9.28
C THR A 105 18.07 6.07 -8.98
N ARG A 106 17.75 6.96 -9.92
CA ARG A 106 17.89 8.40 -9.75
C ARG A 106 17.10 8.91 -8.55
N SER A 107 15.84 8.45 -8.39
CA SER A 107 14.99 8.84 -7.25
C SER A 107 15.57 8.35 -5.94
N SER A 108 16.16 7.15 -5.93
CA SER A 108 16.78 6.62 -4.70
C SER A 108 17.96 7.50 -4.25
N HIS A 109 18.70 8.08 -5.19
CA HIS A 109 19.77 9.02 -4.86
C HIS A 109 19.22 10.39 -4.47
N ALA A 110 18.20 10.88 -5.17
CA ALA A 110 17.58 12.17 -4.85
C ALA A 110 17.02 12.19 -3.43
N LEU A 111 16.47 11.06 -2.97
CA LEU A 111 15.99 10.91 -1.60
C LEU A 111 17.11 10.57 -0.60
N ALA A 112 18.33 10.37 -1.09
CA ALA A 112 19.45 9.93 -0.26
C ALA A 112 19.06 8.71 0.61
N LEU A 113 18.41 7.73 -0.02
CA LEU A 113 17.92 6.55 0.71
C LEU A 113 19.06 5.70 1.24
N GLU A 114 18.93 5.32 2.51
CA GLU A 114 19.87 4.43 3.19
C GLU A 114 19.09 3.39 4.00
N VAL A 115 19.68 2.23 4.19
CA VAL A 115 19.12 1.21 5.07
C VAL A 115 18.97 1.79 6.49
N GLY A 116 17.82 1.57 7.09
CA GLY A 116 17.47 2.14 8.39
C GLY A 116 16.65 3.42 8.32
N ASP A 117 16.51 4.02 7.14
CA ASP A 117 15.70 5.24 6.99
C ASP A 117 14.23 4.97 7.28
N ALA A 118 13.60 5.92 7.97
CA ALA A 118 12.15 5.98 8.09
C ALA A 118 11.60 6.70 6.86
N VAL A 119 10.71 6.03 6.15
CA VAL A 119 10.08 6.56 4.94
C VAL A 119 8.59 6.24 4.97
N GLU A 120 7.84 6.85 4.06
CA GLU A 120 6.46 6.48 3.83
C GLU A 120 6.33 5.86 2.44
N GLY A 121 5.67 4.71 2.37
CA GLY A 121 5.20 4.16 1.11
C GLY A 121 3.87 4.83 0.77
N LEU A 122 3.76 5.38 -0.43
CA LEU A 122 2.57 6.08 -0.89
C LEU A 122 1.93 5.29 -2.02
N VAL A 123 0.64 4.95 -1.85
CA VAL A 123 -0.12 4.21 -2.86
C VAL A 123 -1.50 4.85 -2.99
N LYS A 124 -1.91 5.16 -4.22
CA LYS A 124 -3.25 5.67 -4.44
C LYS A 124 -4.30 4.60 -4.14
N ALA A 125 -5.47 5.04 -3.65
CA ALA A 125 -6.56 4.12 -3.34
C ALA A 125 -6.99 3.28 -4.55
N ASN A 126 -6.92 3.81 -5.77
CA ASN A 126 -7.26 3.07 -6.98
C ASN A 126 -6.18 2.09 -7.45
N GLU A 127 -5.02 2.08 -6.79
CA GLU A 127 -3.93 1.14 -7.07
C GLU A 127 -3.86 0.01 -6.04
N MET A 128 -4.71 0.05 -5.02
CA MET A 128 -4.88 -1.06 -4.08
C MET A 128 -6.12 -1.85 -4.43
N THR A 129 -6.01 -3.17 -4.43
CA THR A 129 -7.14 -4.07 -4.58
C THR A 129 -7.25 -4.99 -3.37
N LEU A 130 -8.32 -5.77 -3.32
CA LEU A 130 -8.58 -6.68 -2.22
C LEU A 130 -8.68 -8.11 -2.72
N ALA A 131 -8.18 -9.03 -1.91
CA ALA A 131 -8.45 -10.45 -2.05
C ALA A 131 -9.02 -10.98 -0.75
N PRO A 132 -9.96 -11.94 -0.80
CA PRO A 132 -10.40 -12.63 0.40
C PRO A 132 -9.21 -13.35 1.03
N GLU A 133 -9.14 -13.36 2.36
CA GLU A 133 -8.12 -14.12 3.04
C GLU A 133 -8.34 -15.61 2.80
N GLY A 134 -7.23 -16.35 2.63
CA GLY A 134 -7.28 -17.78 2.34
C GLY A 134 -7.37 -18.12 0.87
N LEU A 135 -7.60 -17.14 -0.02
CA LEU A 135 -7.49 -17.33 -1.46
C LEU A 135 -6.13 -16.79 -1.91
N ALA A 136 -5.27 -17.68 -2.21
CA ALA A 136 -3.90 -17.34 -2.63
C ALA A 136 -3.88 -16.69 -4.01
#